data_6e222f47ac278b0d34be4530a479d22f
#
_entry.id   6e222f47ac278b0d34be4530a479d22f
#
_cell.length_a   1.000
_cell.length_b   1.000
_cell.length_c   1.000
_cell.angle_alpha   90.00
_cell.angle_beta   90.00
_cell.angle_gamma   90.00
#
_symmetry.space_group_name_H-M   'P 1'
#
loop_
_entity.id
_entity.type
_entity.pdbx_description
1 polymer ?
#
loop_
_entity_poly.entity_id
_entity_poly.type
_entity_poly.pdbx_seq_one_letter_code
_entity_poly.pdbx_strand_id
1 'polypeptide(L)'
;MKRILFSLITTCAALSPSCMAQTGIHPSLGFTWPLDFRSGSYRHSAIGFYIAADKAINEQVQIGAKLQTEGFGTQVTEQADRIYAPGTLKLLDLSPTDRIQYNVPARSFVATLTGAYVWHRNARFSPRIGAAIGVSHDSPEDKLFASSDTWHPTFAPELGVTYRRHWDINLAYRITKSTYSHATLSIGYRF
;
A
#
# COMPACT_ATOMS: atom_id res chain seq x y z
N MET A 1 -8.46 18.90 -4.77
CA MET A 1 -7.48 17.83 -4.55
C MET A 1 -6.20 17.96 -5.39
N LYS A 2 -6.22 18.28 -6.69
CA LYS A 2 -4.99 18.42 -7.51
C LYS A 2 -3.98 19.47 -6.99
N ARG A 3 -4.42 20.57 -6.37
CA ARG A 3 -3.53 21.64 -5.85
C ARG A 3 -2.77 21.25 -4.58
N ILE A 4 -3.33 20.37 -3.74
CA ILE A 4 -2.69 19.91 -2.49
C ILE A 4 -1.55 18.94 -2.81
N LEU A 5 -1.74 18.08 -3.81
CA LEU A 5 -0.71 17.12 -4.24
C LEU A 5 0.53 17.84 -4.82
N PHE A 6 0.29 18.88 -5.62
CA PHE A 6 1.38 19.69 -6.19
C PHE A 6 2.17 20.45 -5.11
N SER A 7 1.48 20.98 -4.09
CA SER A 7 2.12 21.67 -2.97
C SER A 7 3.00 20.73 -2.13
N LEU A 8 2.55 19.49 -1.88
CA LEU A 8 3.33 18.50 -1.13
C LEU A 8 4.60 18.09 -1.88
N ILE A 9 4.51 17.87 -3.18
CA ILE A 9 5.66 17.51 -4.02
C ILE A 9 6.68 18.66 -4.07
N THR A 10 6.21 19.90 -4.17
CA THR A 10 7.08 21.08 -4.20
C THR A 10 7.78 21.31 -2.85
N THR A 11 7.10 21.06 -1.74
CA THR A 11 7.67 21.18 -0.40
C THR A 11 8.73 20.10 -0.14
N CYS A 12 8.52 18.86 -0.59
CA CYS A 12 9.53 17.79 -0.51
C CYS A 12 10.77 18.08 -1.38
N ALA A 13 10.61 18.71 -2.55
CA ALA A 13 11.72 19.07 -3.42
C ALA A 13 12.57 20.24 -2.88
N ALA A 14 11.98 21.09 -2.02
CA ALA A 14 12.67 22.23 -1.43
C ALA A 14 13.56 21.87 -0.22
N LEU A 15 13.45 20.65 0.31
CA LEU A 15 14.38 20.16 1.34
C LEU A 15 15.70 19.78 0.66
N SER A 16 16.66 20.73 0.66
CA SER A 16 17.97 20.50 0.06
C SER A 16 18.64 19.25 0.66
N PRO A 17 19.29 18.41 -0.16
CA PRO A 17 20.02 17.23 0.32
C PRO A 17 21.01 17.53 1.47
N SER A 18 21.56 18.73 1.49
CA SER A 18 22.49 19.18 2.52
C SER A 18 21.87 19.33 3.91
N CYS A 19 20.62 19.76 4.00
CA CYS A 19 19.92 19.89 5.28
C CYS A 19 19.54 18.51 5.85
N MET A 20 19.23 17.56 4.99
CA MET A 20 18.86 16.20 5.40
C MET A 20 20.05 15.37 5.87
N ALA A 21 21.23 15.57 5.28
CA ALA A 21 22.45 14.89 5.71
C ALA A 21 22.82 15.22 7.16
N GLN A 22 22.51 16.42 7.63
CA GLN A 22 22.76 16.82 9.02
C GLN A 22 21.78 16.21 10.03
N THR A 23 20.56 15.87 9.60
CA THR A 23 19.53 15.31 10.48
C THR A 23 19.55 13.79 10.57
N GLY A 24 20.34 13.12 9.71
CA GLY A 24 20.36 11.66 9.59
C GLY A 24 19.04 11.07 9.09
N ILE A 25 18.18 11.89 8.47
CA ILE A 25 16.93 11.47 7.85
C ILE A 25 17.21 11.17 6.37
N HIS A 26 16.78 10.00 5.92
CA HIS A 26 16.93 9.54 4.56
C HIS A 26 15.55 9.47 3.87
N PRO A 27 15.22 10.43 3.03
CA PRO A 27 14.01 10.36 2.24
C PRO A 27 14.14 9.31 1.13
N SER A 28 13.03 8.68 0.80
CA SER A 28 12.95 7.75 -0.30
C SER A 28 11.64 7.91 -1.06
N LEU A 29 11.67 7.58 -2.33
CA LEU A 29 10.50 7.52 -3.19
C LEU A 29 10.59 6.29 -4.09
N GLY A 30 9.44 5.77 -4.48
CA GLY A 30 9.42 4.59 -5.34
C GLY A 30 8.03 4.16 -5.74
N PHE A 31 7.99 2.96 -6.29
CA PHE A 31 6.79 2.33 -6.78
C PHE A 31 6.39 1.17 -5.88
N THR A 32 5.09 0.93 -5.79
CA THR A 32 4.50 -0.20 -5.09
C THR A 32 3.74 -1.06 -6.09
N TRP A 33 3.84 -2.36 -5.91
CA TRP A 33 3.16 -3.34 -6.74
C TRP A 33 2.42 -4.32 -5.84
N PRO A 34 1.10 -4.26 -5.74
CA PRO A 34 0.31 -5.24 -5.01
C PRO A 34 0.43 -6.60 -5.69
N LEU A 35 0.79 -7.60 -4.89
CA LEU A 35 0.85 -8.99 -5.31
C LEU A 35 -0.41 -9.68 -4.81
N ASP A 36 -1.40 -9.81 -5.68
CA ASP A 36 -2.62 -10.52 -5.34
C ASP A 36 -2.46 -12.01 -5.66
N PHE A 37 -2.29 -12.81 -4.62
CA PHE A 37 -2.22 -14.27 -4.73
C PHE A 37 -3.60 -14.94 -4.65
N ARG A 38 -4.67 -14.18 -4.44
CA ARG A 38 -6.04 -14.70 -4.36
C ARG A 38 -6.67 -14.73 -5.74
N SER A 39 -6.83 -15.92 -6.27
CA SER A 39 -7.72 -16.28 -7.41
C SER A 39 -7.75 -15.31 -8.59
N GLY A 40 -6.76 -15.39 -9.46
CA GLY A 40 -6.90 -14.96 -10.86
C GLY A 40 -7.14 -13.48 -11.15
N SER A 41 -7.16 -12.63 -10.14
CA SER A 41 -7.48 -11.19 -10.22
C SER A 41 -6.30 -10.29 -10.59
N TYR A 42 -5.25 -10.80 -11.20
CA TYR A 42 -4.12 -9.98 -11.69
C TYR A 42 -4.52 -8.84 -12.63
N ARG A 43 -5.76 -8.84 -13.12
CA ARG A 43 -6.27 -7.83 -14.06
C ARG A 43 -6.46 -6.45 -13.44
N HIS A 44 -6.45 -6.33 -12.12
CA HIS A 44 -6.75 -5.08 -11.42
C HIS A 44 -5.58 -4.54 -10.58
N SER A 45 -4.41 -5.17 -10.60
CA SER A 45 -3.24 -4.65 -9.91
C SER A 45 -2.69 -3.45 -10.68
N ALA A 46 -2.74 -2.27 -10.08
CA ALA A 46 -2.15 -1.06 -10.63
C ALA A 46 -0.93 -0.65 -9.80
N ILE A 47 0.11 -0.21 -10.50
CA ILE A 47 1.32 0.32 -9.86
C ILE A 47 0.93 1.56 -9.08
N GLY A 48 1.28 1.58 -7.80
CA GLY A 48 1.18 2.74 -6.93
C GLY A 48 2.52 3.42 -6.70
N PHE A 49 2.51 4.43 -5.84
CA PHE A 49 3.69 5.20 -5.47
C PHE A 49 3.83 5.22 -3.97
N TYR A 50 5.07 5.37 -3.49
CA TYR A 50 5.31 5.70 -2.11
C TYR A 50 6.33 6.82 -1.96
N ILE A 51 6.19 7.54 -0.87
CA ILE A 51 7.21 8.41 -0.31
C ILE A 51 7.45 7.97 1.13
N ALA A 52 8.71 7.94 1.55
CA ALA A 52 9.04 7.60 2.92
C ALA A 52 10.22 8.45 3.40
N ALA A 53 10.34 8.51 4.71
CA ALA A 53 11.48 9.12 5.37
C ALA A 53 11.88 8.24 6.55
N ASP A 54 13.13 7.80 6.56
CA ASP A 54 13.67 6.90 7.57
C ASP A 54 14.81 7.58 8.32
N LYS A 55 14.90 7.31 9.62
CA LYS A 55 15.99 7.75 10.50
C LYS A 55 16.64 6.55 11.17
N ALA A 56 17.96 6.50 11.12
CA ALA A 56 18.72 5.56 11.90
C ALA A 56 18.73 5.99 13.37
N ILE A 57 18.30 5.12 14.27
CA ILE A 57 18.42 5.32 15.71
C ILE A 57 19.80 4.86 16.19
N ASN A 58 20.27 3.75 15.64
CA ASN A 58 21.61 3.22 15.82
C ASN A 58 22.06 2.47 14.56
N GLU A 59 23.16 1.72 14.64
CA GLU A 59 23.70 0.99 13.49
C GLU A 59 22.75 -0.09 12.94
N GLN A 60 21.86 -0.62 13.78
CA GLN A 60 20.97 -1.74 13.43
C GLN A 60 19.51 -1.37 13.37
N VAL A 61 19.08 -0.33 14.08
CA VAL A 61 17.65 0.04 14.18
C VAL A 61 17.38 1.32 13.40
N GLN A 62 16.31 1.24 12.63
CA GLN A 62 15.79 2.38 11.85
C GLN A 62 14.29 2.51 12.10
N ILE A 63 13.82 3.73 12.19
CA ILE A 63 12.40 4.08 12.26
C ILE A 63 12.07 5.04 11.14
N GLY A 64 10.82 5.07 10.72
CA GLY A 64 10.41 5.96 9.63
C GLY A 64 8.93 6.16 9.55
N ALA A 65 8.54 6.91 8.53
CA ALA A 65 7.15 7.10 8.12
C ALA A 65 7.05 6.89 6.62
N LYS A 66 5.93 6.30 6.16
CA LYS A 66 5.68 5.97 4.77
C LYS A 66 4.25 6.32 4.41
N LEU A 67 4.10 7.00 3.29
CA LEU A 67 2.81 7.22 2.62
C LEU A 67 2.86 6.49 1.30
N GLN A 68 1.83 5.71 1.00
CA GLN A 68 1.78 4.98 -0.26
C GLN A 68 0.36 4.94 -0.84
N THR A 69 0.29 4.79 -2.15
CA THR A 69 -0.95 4.52 -2.88
C THR A 69 -0.82 3.18 -3.58
N GLU A 70 -1.92 2.45 -3.68
CA GLU A 70 -1.97 1.14 -4.32
C GLU A 70 -3.28 0.98 -5.08
N GLY A 71 -3.23 0.22 -6.18
CA GLY A 71 -4.42 -0.26 -6.86
C GLY A 71 -4.39 -1.78 -6.92
N PHE A 72 -5.43 -2.44 -6.44
CA PHE A 72 -5.53 -3.90 -6.38
C PHE A 72 -6.95 -4.39 -6.64
N GLY A 73 -7.10 -5.69 -6.92
CA GLY A 73 -8.39 -6.34 -6.98
C GLY A 73 -8.87 -6.75 -5.59
N THR A 74 -10.13 -6.54 -5.29
CA THR A 74 -10.75 -7.05 -4.06
C THR A 74 -12.00 -7.82 -4.39
N GLN A 75 -12.35 -8.80 -3.54
CA GLN A 75 -13.60 -9.51 -3.64
C GLN A 75 -14.64 -8.88 -2.72
N VAL A 76 -15.74 -8.47 -3.30
CA VAL A 76 -16.90 -7.97 -2.56
C VAL A 76 -18.03 -8.98 -2.72
N THR A 77 -18.70 -9.28 -1.61
CA THR A 77 -19.87 -10.15 -1.59
C THR A 77 -21.11 -9.31 -1.34
N GLU A 78 -22.05 -9.33 -2.25
CA GLU A 78 -23.30 -8.57 -2.15
C GLU A 78 -24.50 -9.47 -2.43
N GLN A 79 -25.69 -9.08 -1.98
CA GLN A 79 -26.94 -9.77 -2.27
C GLN A 79 -27.36 -9.55 -3.72
N ALA A 80 -27.95 -10.57 -4.34
CA ALA A 80 -28.30 -10.55 -5.75
C ALA A 80 -29.32 -9.46 -6.10
N ASP A 81 -30.26 -9.13 -5.19
CA ASP A 81 -31.26 -8.09 -5.38
C ASP A 81 -30.70 -6.66 -5.42
N ARG A 82 -29.52 -6.46 -4.85
CA ARG A 82 -28.82 -5.16 -4.92
C ARG A 82 -28.10 -4.92 -6.22
N ILE A 83 -27.82 -6.00 -6.94
CA ILE A 83 -27.00 -5.98 -8.15
C ILE A 83 -27.86 -6.12 -9.39
N TYR A 84 -28.87 -6.98 -9.33
CA TYR A 84 -29.71 -7.31 -10.46
C TYR A 84 -31.15 -6.86 -10.28
N ALA A 85 -31.74 -6.36 -11.36
CA ALA A 85 -33.18 -6.11 -11.41
C ALA A 85 -33.97 -7.42 -11.27
N PRO A 86 -35.22 -7.36 -10.75
CA PRO A 86 -36.03 -8.56 -10.50
C PRO A 86 -36.24 -9.46 -11.73
N GLY A 87 -36.30 -8.87 -12.93
CA GLY A 87 -36.39 -9.62 -14.18
C GLY A 87 -35.13 -10.41 -14.53
N THR A 88 -33.95 -9.85 -14.20
CA THR A 88 -32.67 -10.50 -14.43
C THR A 88 -32.42 -11.62 -13.42
N LEU A 89 -32.87 -11.48 -12.18
CA LEU A 89 -32.81 -12.55 -11.17
C LEU A 89 -33.54 -13.81 -11.63
N LYS A 90 -34.78 -13.64 -12.19
CA LYS A 90 -35.54 -14.77 -12.76
C LYS A 90 -34.84 -15.40 -13.94
N LEU A 91 -34.21 -14.61 -14.80
CA LEU A 91 -33.49 -15.14 -15.98
C LEU A 91 -32.26 -15.96 -15.58
N LEU A 92 -31.59 -15.56 -14.49
CA LEU A 92 -30.39 -16.23 -13.98
C LEU A 92 -30.69 -17.32 -12.93
N ASP A 93 -31.98 -17.56 -12.64
CA ASP A 93 -32.44 -18.50 -11.60
C ASP A 93 -31.82 -18.23 -10.22
N LEU A 94 -31.69 -16.94 -9.88
CA LEU A 94 -31.10 -16.45 -8.61
C LEU A 94 -32.20 -16.02 -7.64
N SER A 95 -32.02 -16.40 -6.39
CA SER A 95 -32.83 -15.86 -5.31
C SER A 95 -32.36 -14.43 -4.97
N PRO A 96 -33.26 -13.50 -4.58
CA PRO A 96 -32.89 -12.15 -4.13
C PRO A 96 -31.85 -12.14 -2.99
N THR A 97 -31.83 -13.18 -2.17
CA THR A 97 -30.94 -13.34 -1.01
C THR A 97 -29.61 -14.04 -1.33
N ASP A 98 -29.47 -14.54 -2.58
CA ASP A 98 -28.23 -15.22 -2.97
C ASP A 98 -27.04 -14.26 -2.87
N ARG A 99 -25.92 -14.77 -2.37
CA ARG A 99 -24.67 -14.01 -2.23
C ARG A 99 -23.81 -14.22 -3.44
N ILE A 100 -23.53 -13.14 -4.13
CA ILE A 100 -22.72 -13.14 -5.33
C ILE A 100 -21.39 -12.45 -5.03
N GLN A 101 -20.30 -13.11 -5.44
CA GLN A 101 -18.95 -12.58 -5.29
C GLN A 101 -18.50 -11.90 -6.57
N TYR A 102 -18.02 -10.68 -6.43
CA TYR A 102 -17.45 -9.89 -7.51
C TYR A 102 -16.01 -9.52 -7.21
N ASN A 103 -15.21 -9.53 -8.27
CA ASN A 103 -13.89 -8.93 -8.23
C ASN A 103 -14.02 -7.49 -8.72
N VAL A 104 -13.75 -6.55 -7.86
CA VAL A 104 -13.79 -5.12 -8.18
C VAL A 104 -12.42 -4.49 -7.98
N PRO A 105 -12.03 -3.52 -8.82
CA PRO A 105 -10.84 -2.74 -8.59
C PRO A 105 -11.03 -1.88 -7.34
N ALA A 106 -9.99 -1.75 -6.55
CA ALA A 106 -9.96 -0.91 -5.36
C ALA A 106 -8.69 -0.07 -5.35
N ARG A 107 -8.77 1.11 -4.76
CA ARG A 107 -7.63 1.97 -4.45
C ARG A 107 -7.44 2.06 -2.96
N SER A 108 -6.18 2.12 -2.58
CA SER A 108 -5.80 2.32 -1.20
C SER A 108 -4.84 3.49 -1.06
N PHE A 109 -5.06 4.30 -0.03
CA PHE A 109 -4.09 5.25 0.48
C PHE A 109 -3.68 4.79 1.87
N VAL A 110 -2.37 4.61 2.10
CA VAL A 110 -1.84 4.03 3.33
C VAL A 110 -0.84 4.99 3.96
N ALA A 111 -1.02 5.26 5.24
CA ALA A 111 -0.09 6.03 6.06
C ALA A 111 0.40 5.17 7.22
N THR A 112 1.71 4.95 7.30
CA THR A 112 2.31 4.06 8.31
C THR A 112 3.56 4.66 8.95
N LEU A 113 3.78 4.27 10.20
CA LEU A 113 5.06 4.34 10.86
C LEU A 113 5.77 3.00 10.69
N THR A 114 7.06 3.04 10.39
CA THR A 114 7.87 1.86 10.11
C THR A 114 8.96 1.69 11.15
N GLY A 115 9.28 0.47 11.50
CA GLY A 115 10.42 0.11 12.32
C GLY A 115 11.12 -1.09 11.73
N ALA A 116 12.45 -1.04 11.60
CA ALA A 116 13.19 -2.13 11.01
C ALA A 116 14.53 -2.38 11.70
N TYR A 117 14.92 -3.63 11.74
CA TYR A 117 16.28 -4.08 12.05
C TYR A 117 17.04 -4.31 10.76
N VAL A 118 18.21 -3.69 10.64
CA VAL A 118 19.04 -3.68 9.43
C VAL A 118 20.36 -4.38 9.74
N TRP A 119 20.67 -5.44 8.99
CA TRP A 119 21.98 -6.09 9.07
C TRP A 119 22.98 -5.41 8.15
N HIS A 120 24.20 -5.21 8.62
CA HIS A 120 25.31 -4.71 7.79
C HIS A 120 24.96 -3.45 7.00
N ARG A 121 24.45 -2.41 7.69
CA ARG A 121 23.98 -1.14 7.07
C ARG A 121 24.94 -0.52 6.07
N ASN A 122 26.24 -0.69 6.26
CA ASN A 122 27.29 -0.13 5.40
C ASN A 122 27.74 -1.08 4.29
N ALA A 123 27.19 -2.28 4.21
CA ALA A 123 27.50 -3.24 3.16
C ALA A 123 26.83 -2.85 1.83
N ARG A 124 27.33 -3.46 0.74
CA ARG A 124 26.71 -3.33 -0.58
C ARG A 124 25.26 -3.82 -0.61
N PHE A 125 24.95 -4.84 0.20
CA PHE A 125 23.62 -5.38 0.45
C PHE A 125 23.35 -5.31 1.93
N SER A 126 22.31 -4.61 2.33
CA SER A 126 21.88 -4.45 3.71
C SER A 126 20.48 -5.03 3.88
N PRO A 127 20.36 -6.32 4.25
CA PRO A 127 19.08 -6.95 4.52
C PRO A 127 18.39 -6.29 5.70
N ARG A 128 17.07 -6.27 5.68
CA ARG A 128 16.27 -5.74 6.79
C ARG A 128 15.01 -6.56 7.03
N ILE A 129 14.59 -6.63 8.28
CA ILE A 129 13.30 -7.12 8.72
C ILE A 129 12.63 -6.05 9.56
N GLY A 130 11.35 -5.87 9.36
CA GLY A 130 10.64 -4.81 10.06
C GLY A 130 9.15 -5.02 10.08
N ALA A 131 8.48 -3.98 10.56
CA ALA A 131 7.03 -3.89 10.52
C ALA A 131 6.60 -2.44 10.34
N ALA A 132 5.44 -2.27 9.76
CA ALA A 132 4.75 -1.00 9.64
C ALA A 132 3.39 -1.07 10.35
N ILE A 133 3.02 0.00 11.04
CA ILE A 133 1.71 0.16 11.66
C ILE A 133 1.11 1.49 11.25
N GLY A 134 -0.20 1.54 11.05
CA GLY A 134 -0.84 2.79 10.64
C GLY A 134 -2.29 2.62 10.26
N VAL A 135 -2.70 3.39 9.27
CA VAL A 135 -4.08 3.40 8.76
C VAL A 135 -4.07 3.29 7.25
N SER A 136 -5.07 2.62 6.71
CA SER A 136 -5.37 2.59 5.29
C SER A 136 -6.78 3.12 5.04
N HIS A 137 -6.92 3.87 3.95
CA HIS A 137 -8.20 4.27 3.38
C HIS A 137 -8.40 3.46 2.11
N ASP A 138 -9.29 2.50 2.17
CA ASP A 138 -9.54 1.56 1.09
C ASP A 138 -10.88 1.89 0.44
N SER A 139 -10.87 2.14 -0.87
CA SER A 139 -12.02 2.59 -1.65
C SER A 139 -12.19 1.70 -2.89
N PRO A 140 -13.30 0.95 -3.02
CA PRO A 140 -13.62 0.28 -4.25
C PRO A 140 -13.96 1.31 -5.34
N GLU A 141 -13.49 1.06 -6.56
CA GLU A 141 -13.74 1.97 -7.69
C GLU A 141 -15.17 1.89 -8.22
N ASP A 142 -15.88 0.82 -7.93
CA ASP A 142 -17.27 0.65 -8.35
C ASP A 142 -18.23 1.39 -7.41
N LYS A 143 -19.08 2.24 -8.00
CA LYS A 143 -20.08 3.05 -7.27
C LYS A 143 -21.12 2.20 -6.53
N LEU A 144 -21.38 0.98 -6.99
CA LEU A 144 -22.30 0.04 -6.32
C LEU A 144 -21.78 -0.34 -4.93
N PHE A 145 -20.47 -0.26 -4.69
CA PHE A 145 -19.81 -0.64 -3.46
C PHE A 145 -19.21 0.56 -2.70
N ALA A 146 -19.56 1.78 -3.07
CA ALA A 146 -19.06 3.02 -2.45
C ALA A 146 -19.32 3.10 -0.94
N SER A 147 -20.28 2.34 -0.43
CA SER A 147 -20.54 2.20 1.02
C SER A 147 -19.41 1.46 1.77
N SER A 148 -18.47 0.85 1.05
CA SER A 148 -17.29 0.16 1.59
C SER A 148 -16.06 1.07 1.70
N ASP A 149 -16.19 2.35 1.37
CA ASP A 149 -15.15 3.36 1.52
C ASP A 149 -14.92 3.66 3.00
N THR A 150 -13.84 3.15 3.57
CA THR A 150 -13.61 3.20 5.01
C THR A 150 -12.13 3.25 5.39
N TRP A 151 -11.87 3.84 6.55
CA TRP A 151 -10.55 3.83 7.19
C TRP A 151 -10.39 2.57 8.05
N HIS A 152 -9.25 1.92 7.91
CA HIS A 152 -8.92 0.71 8.67
C HIS A 152 -7.55 0.83 9.31
N PRO A 153 -7.37 0.31 10.54
CA PRO A 153 -6.05 0.08 11.06
C PRO A 153 -5.31 -0.95 10.18
N THR A 154 -4.03 -0.74 9.98
CA THR A 154 -3.20 -1.62 9.17
C THR A 154 -1.90 -1.96 9.90
N PHE A 155 -1.46 -3.20 9.71
CA PHE A 155 -0.18 -3.72 10.16
C PHE A 155 0.47 -4.44 8.98
N ALA A 156 1.77 -4.25 8.80
CA ALA A 156 2.49 -4.92 7.72
C ALA A 156 3.86 -5.39 8.20
N PRO A 157 4.09 -6.70 8.39
CA PRO A 157 5.43 -7.24 8.45
C PRO A 157 6.14 -7.01 7.12
N GLU A 158 7.43 -6.66 7.20
CA GLU A 158 8.23 -6.26 6.06
C GLU A 158 9.56 -7.00 6.02
N LEU A 159 9.96 -7.43 4.83
CA LEU A 159 11.30 -7.96 4.52
C LEU A 159 11.87 -7.13 3.38
N GLY A 160 13.11 -6.68 3.51
CA GLY A 160 13.69 -5.86 2.47
C GLY A 160 15.20 -5.96 2.37
N VAL A 161 15.73 -5.34 1.35
CA VAL A 161 17.15 -5.17 1.14
C VAL A 161 17.42 -3.79 0.55
N THR A 162 18.42 -3.12 1.12
CA THR A 162 18.97 -1.89 0.54
C THR A 162 20.24 -2.24 -0.23
N TYR A 163 20.29 -1.90 -1.50
CA TYR A 163 21.45 -2.12 -2.36
C TYR A 163 22.20 -0.81 -2.59
N ARG A 164 23.51 -0.84 -2.36
CA ARG A 164 24.42 0.33 -2.53
C ARG A 164 23.93 1.60 -1.82
N ARG A 165 23.22 1.45 -0.68
CA ARG A 165 22.64 2.54 0.13
C ARG A 165 21.51 3.33 -0.52
N HIS A 166 21.24 3.13 -1.81
CA HIS A 166 20.27 3.94 -2.57
C HIS A 166 19.05 3.16 -3.03
N TRP A 167 19.20 1.90 -3.43
CA TRP A 167 18.08 1.13 -3.95
C TRP A 167 17.45 0.30 -2.86
N ASP A 168 16.18 0.54 -2.60
CA ASP A 168 15.39 -0.21 -1.64
C ASP A 168 14.42 -1.14 -2.37
N ILE A 169 14.49 -2.42 -2.03
CA ILE A 169 13.51 -3.43 -2.45
C ILE A 169 12.88 -3.98 -1.18
N ASN A 170 11.56 -3.94 -1.09
CA ASN A 170 10.83 -4.35 0.10
C ASN A 170 9.60 -5.17 -0.26
N LEU A 171 9.42 -6.28 0.42
CA LEU A 171 8.23 -7.11 0.40
C LEU A 171 7.49 -6.95 1.72
N ALA A 172 6.25 -6.54 1.67
CA ALA A 172 5.38 -6.37 2.83
C ALA A 172 4.11 -7.20 2.66
N TYR A 173 3.57 -7.71 3.76
CA TYR A 173 2.23 -8.29 3.75
C TYR A 173 1.31 -7.42 4.59
N ARG A 174 0.47 -6.65 3.93
CA ARG A 174 -0.47 -5.76 4.59
C ARG A 174 -1.64 -6.55 5.17
N ILE A 175 -1.80 -6.47 6.48
CA ILE A 175 -2.91 -7.02 7.25
C ILE A 175 -3.83 -5.87 7.62
N THR A 176 -5.03 -5.89 7.11
CA THR A 176 -6.09 -4.92 7.39
C THR A 176 -7.43 -5.65 7.45
N LYS A 177 -8.54 -5.07 7.06
CA LYS A 177 -9.78 -5.83 6.90
C LYS A 177 -9.53 -6.98 5.90
N SER A 178 -10.07 -8.17 6.17
CA SER A 178 -9.74 -9.41 5.45
C SER A 178 -9.85 -9.32 3.92
N THR A 179 -10.77 -8.50 3.42
CA THR A 179 -10.99 -8.24 1.99
C THR A 179 -9.86 -7.46 1.32
N TYR A 180 -9.14 -6.64 2.07
CA TYR A 180 -8.10 -5.73 1.56
C TYR A 180 -6.67 -6.13 1.94
N SER A 181 -6.52 -7.27 2.63
CA SER A 181 -5.19 -7.77 3.00
C SER A 181 -4.48 -8.41 1.81
N HIS A 182 -3.27 -7.97 1.49
CA HIS A 182 -2.48 -8.47 0.36
C HIS A 182 -0.98 -8.25 0.57
N ALA A 183 -0.17 -8.93 -0.25
CA ALA A 183 1.26 -8.67 -0.31
C ALA A 183 1.56 -7.49 -1.25
N THR A 184 2.62 -6.74 -0.95
CA THR A 184 3.07 -5.61 -1.76
C THR A 184 4.58 -5.69 -1.94
N LEU A 185 5.03 -5.62 -3.18
CA LEU A 185 6.43 -5.40 -3.54
C LEU A 185 6.64 -3.90 -3.74
N SER A 186 7.68 -3.34 -3.13
CA SER A 186 8.08 -1.95 -3.32
C SER A 186 9.51 -1.87 -3.83
N ILE A 187 9.75 -0.99 -4.78
CA ILE A 187 11.10 -0.69 -5.30
C ILE A 187 11.24 0.84 -5.33
N GLY A 188 12.31 1.35 -4.74
CA GLY A 188 12.52 2.78 -4.70
C GLY A 188 13.97 3.21 -4.55
N TYR A 189 14.14 4.51 -4.58
CA TYR A 189 15.42 5.17 -4.45
C TYR A 189 15.46 5.99 -3.16
N ARG A 190 16.54 5.83 -2.41
CA ARG A 190 16.86 6.51 -1.16
C ARG A 190 17.92 7.57 -1.43
N PHE A 191 17.67 8.77 -0.98
CA PHE A 191 18.55 9.91 -1.13
C PHE A 191 19.54 10.08 0.03
#